data_18a3a47488405fa3a8eec6d32fee63ad
#
_entry.id   18a3a47488405fa3a8eec6d32fee63ad
#
_cell.length_a   1.000
_cell.length_b   1.000
_cell.length_c   1.000
_cell.angle_alpha   90.00
_cell.angle_beta   90.00
_cell.angle_gamma   90.00
#
_symmetry.space_group_name_H-M   'P 1'
#
loop_
_entity.id
_entity.type
_entity.pdbx_description
1 polymer ?
#
loop_
_entity_poly.entity_id
_entity_poly.type
_entity_poly.pdbx_seq_one_letter_code
_entity_poly.pdbx_strand_id
1 'polypeptide(L)'
;MIVVCSGEIDNHQELRAWLLARVIPVPCAADVAVIPALYRALGEAFIERLEGCFALAVWDPARGRLLLGRDRCGERPLFFARTPAGVDFASELAALASGPPQPRALAIEPLHGFLERSWFMAPSSPFDGVEKVRPGEMVTIGADGLSRRRYWRWPHSAPQQASDPLAEFDGVIREAVWKQTDVDVAFGLFLSGGLDSSLIAAITRAVRPQTQLRGYTLRFADPSCDEGAFAQRAADQLGVDCIPVWVMPGQVPQVLTELIRRCGEPVLDPAWVPMALLARRAAADIRVALSGDGGDELFGGYPAYGFEEMARHQERLAPAMRELMRRAVGRLPAGGKKTFLSALVTHTESADADDPLARHLALTTGLPSAISERLGLRSPGLPVEAAGTEGGLTRLQRFDLEHGLAEGLMTKADRAGMASSLEIRCPFLDRAVMEFAAGLPEPERVHGLQTKVFLKRYALRYLPPDIVQRRKQGLMVP
;
A
#
# COMPACT_ATOMS: atom_id res chain seq x y z
N MET A 1 19.71 -5.48 25.53
CA MET A 1 18.81 -5.42 24.37
C MET A 1 18.75 -3.99 23.87
N ILE A 2 18.85 -3.82 22.56
CA ILE A 2 18.71 -2.53 21.88
C ILE A 2 17.58 -2.66 20.88
N VAL A 3 16.68 -1.67 20.86
CA VAL A 3 15.56 -1.62 19.89
C VAL A 3 15.64 -0.29 19.13
N VAL A 4 15.51 -0.38 17.83
CA VAL A 4 15.36 0.76 16.92
C VAL A 4 14.05 0.53 16.15
N CYS A 5 13.18 1.54 16.10
CA CYS A 5 11.92 1.47 15.40
C CYS A 5 11.69 2.78 14.62
N SER A 6 11.25 2.65 13.39
CA SER A 6 10.73 3.74 12.57
C SER A 6 9.24 3.46 12.34
N GLY A 7 8.38 4.35 12.77
CA GLY A 7 6.92 4.19 12.68
C GLY A 7 6.22 4.27 14.02
N GLU A 8 5.01 3.75 14.10
CA GLU A 8 4.09 3.86 15.24
C GLU A 8 3.50 2.49 15.60
N ILE A 9 3.29 2.25 16.90
CA ILE A 9 2.59 1.07 17.43
C ILE A 9 1.21 1.51 17.92
N ASP A 10 0.20 1.39 17.05
CA ASP A 10 -1.16 1.92 17.28
C ASP A 10 -1.84 1.31 18.52
N ASN A 11 -1.59 0.03 18.79
CA ASN A 11 -2.18 -0.67 19.94
C ASN A 11 -1.31 -0.67 21.20
N HIS A 12 -0.36 0.25 21.33
CA HIS A 12 0.59 0.28 22.44
C HIS A 12 -0.08 0.38 23.82
N GLN A 13 -1.23 1.03 23.93
CA GLN A 13 -1.98 1.14 25.19
C GLN A 13 -2.54 -0.22 25.64
N GLU A 14 -3.14 -0.99 24.72
CA GLU A 14 -3.61 -2.35 24.97
C GLU A 14 -2.44 -3.27 25.39
N LEU A 15 -1.33 -3.20 24.65
CA LEU A 15 -0.13 -3.99 24.95
C LEU A 15 0.48 -3.63 26.29
N ARG A 16 0.48 -2.36 26.66
CA ARG A 16 0.89 -1.88 27.98
C ARG A 16 0.01 -2.44 29.09
N ALA A 17 -1.31 -2.40 28.92
CA ALA A 17 -2.24 -2.99 29.89
C ALA A 17 -2.01 -4.51 30.03
N TRP A 18 -1.79 -5.22 28.92
CA TRP A 18 -1.49 -6.65 28.89
C TRP A 18 -0.19 -6.98 29.64
N LEU A 19 0.87 -6.16 29.48
CA LEU A 19 2.16 -6.31 30.18
C LEU A 19 2.03 -6.03 31.68
N LEU A 20 1.32 -4.96 32.05
CA LEU A 20 1.09 -4.58 33.45
C LEU A 20 0.29 -5.65 34.22
N ALA A 21 -0.71 -6.25 33.59
CA ALA A 21 -1.47 -7.36 34.18
C ALA A 21 -0.59 -8.59 34.49
N ARG A 22 0.61 -8.67 33.89
CA ARG A 22 1.62 -9.73 34.11
C ARG A 22 2.80 -9.26 34.97
N VAL A 23 2.68 -8.07 35.55
CA VAL A 23 3.73 -7.45 36.39
C VAL A 23 5.01 -7.21 35.59
N ILE A 24 4.91 -6.98 34.29
CA ILE A 24 6.06 -6.66 33.43
C ILE A 24 6.09 -5.14 33.22
N PRO A 25 7.13 -4.44 33.73
CA PRO A 25 7.19 -2.99 33.64
C PRO A 25 7.54 -2.54 32.22
N VAL A 26 6.93 -1.41 31.81
CA VAL A 26 7.27 -0.68 30.58
C VAL A 26 7.92 0.64 31.00
N PRO A 27 9.13 0.95 30.52
CA PRO A 27 9.98 1.97 31.12
C PRO A 27 9.51 3.42 30.94
N CYS A 28 8.73 3.71 29.89
CA CYS A 28 8.23 5.06 29.62
C CYS A 28 6.90 5.04 28.82
N ALA A 29 6.32 6.21 28.57
CA ALA A 29 5.04 6.34 27.89
C ALA A 29 5.10 6.15 26.35
N ALA A 30 6.31 6.21 25.73
CA ALA A 30 6.45 6.04 24.30
C ALA A 30 5.84 4.70 23.82
N ASP A 31 5.20 4.72 22.66
CA ASP A 31 4.56 3.55 22.03
C ASP A 31 5.54 2.40 21.82
N VAL A 32 6.73 2.67 21.27
CA VAL A 32 7.79 1.69 21.02
C VAL A 32 8.38 1.09 22.30
N ALA A 33 8.14 1.69 23.46
CA ALA A 33 8.66 1.18 24.75
C ALA A 33 8.06 -0.18 25.17
N VAL A 34 6.96 -0.59 24.55
CA VAL A 34 6.36 -1.93 24.77
C VAL A 34 7.19 -3.05 24.13
N ILE A 35 7.95 -2.76 23.06
CA ILE A 35 8.64 -3.77 22.26
C ILE A 35 9.66 -4.58 23.08
N PRO A 36 10.59 -3.97 23.86
CA PRO A 36 11.52 -4.75 24.66
C PRO A 36 10.85 -5.63 25.70
N ALA A 37 9.75 -5.17 26.30
CA ALA A 37 9.00 -5.90 27.31
C ALA A 37 8.25 -7.09 26.69
N LEU A 38 7.61 -6.89 25.54
CA LEU A 38 6.95 -7.95 24.78
C LEU A 38 7.94 -9.02 24.31
N TYR A 39 9.10 -8.61 23.77
CA TYR A 39 10.13 -9.58 23.35
C TYR A 39 10.63 -10.45 24.50
N ARG A 40 10.84 -9.86 25.70
CA ARG A 40 11.19 -10.66 26.90
C ARG A 40 10.11 -11.65 27.29
N ALA A 41 8.83 -11.26 27.15
CA ALA A 41 7.69 -12.08 27.54
C ALA A 41 7.37 -13.20 26.54
N LEU A 42 7.47 -12.91 25.25
CA LEU A 42 6.95 -13.75 24.17
C LEU A 42 8.02 -14.29 23.20
N GLY A 43 9.28 -13.86 23.37
CA GLY A 43 10.31 -14.16 22.36
C GLY A 43 9.93 -13.57 21.00
N GLU A 44 10.26 -14.27 19.92
CA GLU A 44 10.03 -13.82 18.54
C GLU A 44 8.54 -13.68 18.17
N ALA A 45 7.62 -14.27 18.94
CA ALA A 45 6.18 -14.13 18.73
C ALA A 45 5.64 -12.73 19.09
N PHE A 46 6.45 -11.86 19.72
CA PHE A 46 6.04 -10.52 20.09
C PHE A 46 5.54 -9.70 18.90
N ILE A 47 6.13 -9.89 17.71
CA ILE A 47 5.81 -9.11 16.51
C ILE A 47 4.38 -9.33 16.02
N GLU A 48 3.81 -10.50 16.26
CA GLU A 48 2.42 -10.85 15.91
C GLU A 48 1.38 -10.03 16.69
N ARG A 49 1.80 -9.50 17.86
CA ARG A 49 0.97 -8.66 18.73
C ARG A 49 0.98 -7.18 18.36
N LEU A 50 2.00 -6.73 17.63
CA LEU A 50 2.11 -5.32 17.26
C LEU A 50 1.08 -4.97 16.18
N GLU A 51 0.39 -3.85 16.31
CA GLU A 51 -0.44 -3.23 15.28
C GLU A 51 0.08 -1.82 15.01
N GLY A 52 -0.02 -1.38 13.75
CA GLY A 52 0.50 -0.09 13.29
C GLY A 52 1.49 -0.24 12.14
N CYS A 53 2.08 0.86 11.74
CA CYS A 53 3.06 0.96 10.66
C CYS A 53 4.47 1.01 11.24
N PHE A 54 5.30 0.00 10.97
CA PHE A 54 6.63 -0.05 11.57
C PHE A 54 7.69 -0.79 10.74
N ALA A 55 8.92 -0.31 10.88
CA ALA A 55 10.13 -1.05 10.56
C ALA A 55 10.99 -1.09 11.84
N LEU A 56 11.32 -2.27 12.33
CA LEU A 56 12.02 -2.41 13.61
C LEU A 56 13.24 -3.31 13.51
N ALA A 57 14.22 -3.03 14.39
CA ALA A 57 15.36 -3.89 14.64
C ALA A 57 15.48 -4.13 16.15
N VAL A 58 15.69 -5.39 16.54
CA VAL A 58 15.94 -5.79 17.93
C VAL A 58 17.27 -6.51 17.99
N TRP A 59 18.25 -5.94 18.68
CA TRP A 59 19.50 -6.62 18.99
C TRP A 59 19.43 -7.25 20.38
N ASP A 60 19.54 -8.57 20.43
CA ASP A 60 19.63 -9.35 21.67
C ASP A 60 21.08 -9.82 21.89
N PRO A 61 21.88 -9.10 22.71
CA PRO A 61 23.27 -9.47 22.95
C PRO A 61 23.43 -10.78 23.74
N ALA A 62 22.40 -11.17 24.52
CA ALA A 62 22.46 -12.43 25.30
C ALA A 62 22.36 -13.66 24.39
N ARG A 63 21.65 -13.52 23.26
CA ARG A 63 21.51 -14.58 22.26
C ARG A 63 22.40 -14.37 21.03
N GLY A 64 23.09 -13.22 20.91
CA GLY A 64 23.87 -12.85 19.74
C GLY A 64 23.01 -12.78 18.46
N ARG A 65 21.78 -12.27 18.58
CA ARG A 65 20.81 -12.27 17.46
C ARG A 65 20.30 -10.87 17.17
N LEU A 66 20.22 -10.56 15.88
CA LEU A 66 19.53 -9.39 15.32
C LEU A 66 18.20 -9.85 14.69
N LEU A 67 17.10 -9.24 15.11
CA LEU A 67 15.79 -9.41 14.50
C LEU A 67 15.44 -8.15 13.73
N LEU A 68 15.01 -8.30 12.50
CA LEU A 68 14.52 -7.23 11.64
C LEU A 68 13.06 -7.54 11.29
N GLY A 69 12.14 -6.63 11.61
CA GLY A 69 10.71 -6.83 11.38
C GLY A 69 10.10 -5.68 10.60
N ARG A 70 9.22 -6.00 9.66
CA ARG A 70 8.44 -5.03 8.88
C ARG A 70 6.96 -5.25 9.11
N ASP A 71 6.18 -4.17 9.18
CA ASP A 71 4.74 -4.22 9.39
C ASP A 71 3.99 -5.06 8.32
N ARG A 72 2.70 -5.31 8.56
CA ARG A 72 1.88 -6.24 7.76
C ARG A 72 1.75 -5.84 6.29
N CYS A 73 1.65 -4.55 6.02
CA CYS A 73 1.42 -4.00 4.68
C CYS A 73 2.68 -3.39 4.05
N GLY A 74 3.81 -3.39 4.80
CA GLY A 74 5.04 -2.77 4.32
C GLY A 74 4.94 -1.24 4.23
N GLU A 75 4.15 -0.61 5.09
CA GLU A 75 3.99 0.84 5.14
C GLU A 75 5.30 1.53 5.45
N ARG A 76 6.15 0.91 6.30
CA ARG A 76 7.52 1.36 6.53
C ARG A 76 8.52 0.43 5.86
N PRO A 77 9.44 0.97 5.05
CA PRO A 77 10.45 0.14 4.39
C PRO A 77 11.57 -0.25 5.35
N LEU A 78 12.18 -1.42 5.11
CA LEU A 78 13.33 -1.90 5.85
C LEU A 78 14.26 -2.68 4.91
N PHE A 79 15.51 -2.24 4.87
CA PHE A 79 16.58 -2.85 4.09
C PHE A 79 17.68 -3.35 5.00
N PHE A 80 18.39 -4.37 4.55
CA PHE A 80 19.60 -4.81 5.20
C PHE A 80 20.64 -5.35 4.21
N ALA A 81 21.90 -5.33 4.61
CA ALA A 81 23.01 -5.90 3.88
C ALA A 81 23.94 -6.65 4.84
N ARG A 82 24.41 -7.83 4.42
CA ARG A 82 25.46 -8.54 5.12
C ARG A 82 26.81 -8.06 4.61
N THR A 83 27.69 -7.72 5.54
CA THR A 83 29.05 -7.27 5.30
C THR A 83 30.05 -8.15 6.06
N PRO A 84 31.34 -8.13 5.74
CA PRO A 84 32.36 -8.83 6.53
C PRO A 84 32.40 -8.40 8.01
N ALA A 85 31.95 -7.16 8.31
CA ALA A 85 31.94 -6.61 9.65
C ALA A 85 30.65 -6.92 10.43
N GLY A 86 29.60 -7.46 9.78
CA GLY A 86 28.32 -7.75 10.40
C GLY A 86 27.12 -7.50 9.49
N VAL A 87 26.07 -6.88 10.02
CA VAL A 87 24.84 -6.56 9.30
C VAL A 87 24.53 -5.09 9.40
N ASP A 88 24.43 -4.43 8.28
CA ASP A 88 23.94 -3.05 8.18
C ASP A 88 22.44 -3.09 7.86
N PHE A 89 21.63 -2.22 8.46
CA PHE A 89 20.21 -2.08 8.16
C PHE A 89 19.79 -0.61 8.20
N ALA A 90 18.78 -0.28 7.40
CA ALA A 90 18.21 1.07 7.35
C ALA A 90 16.78 1.04 6.81
N SER A 91 16.00 2.06 7.17
CA SER A 91 14.72 2.36 6.52
C SER A 91 14.89 3.07 5.17
N GLU A 92 16.05 3.65 4.91
CA GLU A 92 16.40 4.36 3.67
C GLU A 92 17.51 3.63 2.91
N LEU A 93 17.23 3.22 1.66
CA LEU A 93 18.22 2.51 0.85
C LEU A 93 19.46 3.36 0.56
N ALA A 94 19.32 4.68 0.39
CA ALA A 94 20.42 5.59 0.19
C ALA A 94 21.47 5.52 1.31
N ALA A 95 21.06 5.28 2.56
CA ALA A 95 21.97 5.14 3.68
C ALA A 95 22.88 3.90 3.54
N LEU A 96 22.32 2.77 3.09
CA LEU A 96 23.08 1.55 2.83
C LEU A 96 23.91 1.64 1.54
N ALA A 97 23.39 2.31 0.50
CA ALA A 97 24.12 2.50 -0.76
C ALA A 97 25.32 3.42 -0.57
N SER A 98 25.30 4.33 0.40
CA SER A 98 26.38 5.26 0.71
C SER A 98 27.43 4.68 1.68
N GLY A 99 27.17 3.53 2.31
CA GLY A 99 28.10 2.82 3.20
C GLY A 99 29.13 1.96 2.45
N PRO A 100 30.30 1.65 3.05
CA PRO A 100 31.28 0.75 2.44
C PRO A 100 30.72 -0.70 2.34
N PRO A 101 31.14 -1.53 1.35
CA PRO A 101 32.04 -1.16 0.24
C PRO A 101 31.32 -0.32 -0.82
N GLN A 102 32.04 0.64 -1.39
CA GLN A 102 31.49 1.53 -2.42
C GLN A 102 32.29 1.47 -3.72
N PRO A 103 31.61 1.73 -4.87
CA PRO A 103 30.14 1.78 -5.07
C PRO A 103 29.55 0.37 -5.06
N ARG A 104 28.28 0.23 -4.61
CA ARG A 104 27.54 -1.03 -4.78
C ARG A 104 27.16 -1.21 -6.25
N ALA A 105 27.30 -2.43 -6.77
CA ALA A 105 26.86 -2.76 -8.12
C ALA A 105 25.33 -2.75 -8.22
N LEU A 106 24.81 -2.35 -9.39
CA LEU A 106 23.37 -2.47 -9.67
C LEU A 106 22.99 -3.94 -9.88
N ALA A 107 21.92 -4.36 -9.28
CA ALA A 107 21.33 -5.68 -9.45
C ALA A 107 20.54 -5.72 -10.76
N ILE A 108 21.08 -6.34 -11.80
CA ILE A 108 20.53 -6.29 -13.17
C ILE A 108 19.17 -6.97 -13.26
N GLU A 109 19.00 -8.16 -12.68
CA GLU A 109 17.74 -8.89 -12.73
C GLU A 109 16.59 -8.15 -12.00
N PRO A 110 16.78 -7.62 -10.77
CA PRO A 110 15.79 -6.73 -10.14
C PRO A 110 15.46 -5.48 -10.94
N LEU A 111 16.45 -4.89 -11.64
CA LEU A 111 16.25 -3.74 -12.51
C LEU A 111 15.32 -4.08 -13.70
N HIS A 112 15.45 -5.28 -14.29
CA HIS A 112 14.51 -5.73 -15.31
C HIS A 112 13.09 -5.81 -14.76
N GLY A 113 12.91 -6.41 -13.58
CA GLY A 113 11.60 -6.45 -12.90
C GLY A 113 11.01 -5.08 -12.58
N PHE A 114 11.86 -4.12 -12.21
CA PHE A 114 11.46 -2.74 -11.98
C PHE A 114 10.93 -2.06 -13.26
N LEU A 115 11.59 -2.24 -14.40
CA LEU A 115 11.15 -1.69 -15.69
C LEU A 115 9.79 -2.24 -16.12
N GLU A 116 9.51 -3.50 -15.78
CA GLU A 116 8.22 -4.13 -16.07
C GLU A 116 7.13 -3.70 -15.10
N ARG A 117 7.43 -3.66 -13.79
CA ARG A 117 6.42 -3.50 -12.73
C ARG A 117 6.34 -2.10 -12.14
N SER A 118 7.32 -1.23 -12.43
CA SER A 118 7.42 0.12 -11.90
C SER A 118 7.90 0.22 -10.43
N TRP A 119 8.20 -0.90 -9.77
CA TRP A 119 8.78 -1.00 -8.43
C TRP A 119 9.70 -2.20 -8.29
N PHE A 120 10.60 -2.17 -7.29
CA PHE A 120 11.44 -3.31 -6.96
C PHE A 120 10.72 -4.25 -5.99
N MET A 121 10.49 -5.48 -6.41
CA MET A 121 9.79 -6.48 -5.62
C MET A 121 10.68 -7.03 -4.49
N ALA A 122 10.21 -7.00 -3.25
CA ALA A 122 10.91 -7.62 -2.13
C ALA A 122 11.05 -9.15 -2.33
N PRO A 123 12.20 -9.74 -1.95
CA PRO A 123 13.28 -9.18 -1.16
C PRO A 123 14.34 -8.41 -1.97
N SER A 124 14.19 -8.29 -3.28
CA SER A 124 15.17 -7.65 -4.14
C SER A 124 15.20 -6.13 -3.95
N SER A 125 16.37 -5.54 -4.18
CA SER A 125 16.59 -4.10 -4.20
C SER A 125 17.34 -3.70 -5.47
N PRO A 126 17.54 -2.40 -5.75
CA PRO A 126 18.36 -1.94 -6.86
C PRO A 126 19.84 -2.36 -6.80
N PHE A 127 20.34 -2.76 -5.62
CA PHE A 127 21.77 -3.01 -5.42
C PHE A 127 22.07 -4.44 -5.01
N ASP A 128 23.14 -5.00 -5.58
CA ASP A 128 23.64 -6.31 -5.20
C ASP A 128 24.00 -6.37 -3.70
N GLY A 129 23.60 -7.46 -3.06
CA GLY A 129 23.87 -7.72 -1.65
C GLY A 129 23.04 -6.88 -0.66
N VAL A 130 22.08 -6.09 -1.15
CA VAL A 130 21.08 -5.41 -0.29
C VAL A 130 19.73 -6.06 -0.50
N GLU A 131 19.08 -6.43 0.58
CA GLU A 131 17.78 -7.08 0.57
C GLU A 131 16.73 -6.24 1.31
N LYS A 132 15.47 -6.34 0.87
CA LYS A 132 14.31 -5.82 1.58
C LYS A 132 13.75 -6.89 2.53
N VAL A 133 13.28 -6.46 3.69
CA VAL A 133 12.37 -7.26 4.50
C VAL A 133 10.98 -7.17 3.88
N ARG A 134 10.32 -8.30 3.65
CA ARG A 134 8.97 -8.33 3.05
C ARG A 134 7.91 -7.81 4.03
N PRO A 135 6.76 -7.35 3.55
CA PRO A 135 5.60 -7.07 4.41
C PRO A 135 5.24 -8.27 5.28
N GLY A 136 4.94 -8.06 6.57
CA GLY A 136 4.60 -9.14 7.47
C GLY A 136 5.71 -10.18 7.71
N GLU A 137 6.97 -9.80 7.48
CA GLU A 137 8.13 -10.69 7.65
C GLU A 137 9.00 -10.25 8.83
N MET A 138 9.57 -11.24 9.49
CA MET A 138 10.68 -11.09 10.42
C MET A 138 11.88 -11.88 9.93
N VAL A 139 13.04 -11.24 9.88
CA VAL A 139 14.34 -11.82 9.55
C VAL A 139 15.15 -11.90 10.84
N THR A 140 15.62 -13.09 11.17
CA THR A 140 16.51 -13.32 12.32
C THR A 140 17.91 -13.67 11.82
N ILE A 141 18.92 -12.96 12.31
CA ILE A 141 20.33 -13.15 11.92
C ILE A 141 21.13 -13.41 13.19
N GLY A 142 21.87 -14.52 13.22
CA GLY A 142 22.70 -14.92 14.35
C GLY A 142 23.85 -15.82 13.92
N ALA A 143 24.49 -16.47 14.89
CA ALA A 143 25.58 -17.39 14.63
C ALA A 143 25.19 -18.57 13.72
N ASP A 144 23.93 -19.01 13.80
CA ASP A 144 23.36 -20.11 13.00
C ASP A 144 23.01 -19.68 11.56
N GLY A 145 23.25 -18.41 11.19
CA GLY A 145 22.94 -17.86 9.88
C GLY A 145 21.74 -16.94 9.88
N LEU A 146 21.06 -16.86 8.71
CA LEU A 146 19.88 -16.06 8.48
C LEU A 146 18.66 -16.95 8.33
N SER A 147 17.58 -16.63 9.06
CA SER A 147 16.25 -17.23 8.89
C SER A 147 15.21 -16.19 8.60
N ARG A 148 14.16 -16.54 7.85
CA ARG A 148 13.03 -15.67 7.50
C ARG A 148 11.74 -16.33 7.94
N ARG A 149 10.87 -15.56 8.55
CA ARG A 149 9.54 -16.00 8.96
C ARG A 149 8.50 -14.96 8.57
N ARG A 150 7.54 -15.35 7.72
CA ARG A 150 6.32 -14.57 7.49
C ARG A 150 5.43 -14.75 8.71
N TYR A 151 5.30 -13.71 9.53
CA TYR A 151 4.45 -13.75 10.73
C TYR A 151 3.00 -13.40 10.41
N TRP A 152 2.75 -12.79 9.27
CA TRP A 152 1.41 -12.45 8.81
C TRP A 152 1.30 -12.48 7.29
N ARG A 153 0.11 -12.81 6.78
CA ARG A 153 -0.25 -12.82 5.38
C ARG A 153 -1.75 -12.57 5.22
N TRP A 154 -2.17 -11.85 4.19
CA TRP A 154 -3.58 -11.61 3.91
C TRP A 154 -4.11 -12.65 2.88
N PRO A 155 -5.34 -13.20 3.05
CA PRO A 155 -6.12 -13.23 4.29
C PRO A 155 -5.44 -14.06 5.37
N HIS A 156 -5.47 -13.56 6.61
CA HIS A 156 -4.79 -14.25 7.72
C HIS A 156 -5.64 -15.37 8.32
N SER A 157 -6.96 -15.23 8.26
CA SER A 157 -7.94 -16.18 8.82
C SER A 157 -9.01 -16.53 7.79
N ALA A 158 -9.71 -17.65 8.03
CA ALA A 158 -10.86 -18.02 7.22
C ALA A 158 -11.97 -16.96 7.33
N PRO A 159 -12.70 -16.69 6.23
CA PRO A 159 -13.79 -15.74 6.23
C PRO A 159 -14.84 -16.09 7.31
N GLN A 160 -15.19 -15.13 8.15
CA GLN A 160 -16.32 -15.23 9.07
C GLN A 160 -17.44 -14.31 8.51
N GLN A 161 -18.65 -14.86 8.39
CA GLN A 161 -19.80 -14.06 8.00
C GLN A 161 -20.38 -13.39 9.24
N ALA A 162 -20.36 -12.07 9.25
CA ALA A 162 -21.06 -11.28 10.26
C ALA A 162 -22.57 -11.36 10.06
N SER A 163 -23.34 -11.32 11.14
CA SER A 163 -24.80 -11.22 11.10
C SER A 163 -25.26 -9.85 10.55
N ASP A 164 -24.52 -8.78 10.86
CA ASP A 164 -24.67 -7.44 10.29
C ASP A 164 -23.32 -6.90 9.85
N PRO A 165 -22.91 -7.15 8.60
CA PRO A 165 -21.61 -6.71 8.11
C PRO A 165 -21.44 -5.19 8.09
N LEU A 166 -22.53 -4.41 7.95
CA LEU A 166 -22.44 -2.96 7.95
C LEU A 166 -22.19 -2.39 9.35
N ALA A 167 -22.76 -2.98 10.38
CA ALA A 167 -22.51 -2.57 11.76
C ALA A 167 -21.11 -3.01 12.22
N GLU A 168 -20.67 -4.22 11.86
CA GLU A 168 -19.31 -4.70 12.17
C GLU A 168 -18.25 -3.82 11.51
N PHE A 169 -18.41 -3.52 10.21
CA PHE A 169 -17.48 -2.64 9.51
C PHE A 169 -17.45 -1.23 10.11
N ASP A 170 -18.60 -0.68 10.49
CA ASP A 170 -18.67 0.62 11.18
C ASP A 170 -17.82 0.61 12.46
N GLY A 171 -17.89 -0.46 13.22
CA GLY A 171 -17.09 -0.61 14.44
C GLY A 171 -15.59 -0.62 14.13
N VAL A 172 -15.13 -1.51 13.25
CA VAL A 172 -13.69 -1.69 13.00
C VAL A 172 -13.05 -0.48 12.30
N ILE A 173 -13.73 0.15 11.33
CA ILE A 173 -13.14 1.30 10.62
C ILE A 173 -13.12 2.56 11.49
N ARG A 174 -14.12 2.77 12.35
CA ARG A 174 -14.13 3.89 13.30
C ARG A 174 -13.04 3.72 14.34
N GLU A 175 -12.82 2.51 14.82
CA GLU A 175 -11.73 2.20 15.75
C GLU A 175 -10.37 2.43 15.10
N ALA A 176 -10.18 1.99 13.85
CA ALA A 176 -8.95 2.23 13.10
C ALA A 176 -8.65 3.73 12.95
N VAL A 177 -9.67 4.52 12.56
CA VAL A 177 -9.53 5.99 12.46
C VAL A 177 -9.26 6.62 13.82
N TRP A 178 -9.91 6.12 14.89
CA TRP A 178 -9.70 6.63 16.25
C TRP A 178 -8.25 6.41 16.70
N LYS A 179 -7.72 5.18 16.58
CA LYS A 179 -6.34 4.84 16.92
C LYS A 179 -5.34 5.71 16.16
N GLN A 180 -5.53 5.86 14.85
CA GLN A 180 -4.60 6.62 14.00
C GLN A 180 -4.71 8.14 14.12
N THR A 181 -5.75 8.64 14.81
CA THR A 181 -5.93 10.06 15.15
C THR A 181 -5.75 10.38 16.62
N ASP A 182 -5.38 9.39 17.43
CA ASP A 182 -5.03 9.57 18.84
C ASP A 182 -3.56 9.98 18.97
N VAL A 183 -3.28 11.23 18.61
CA VAL A 183 -1.93 11.78 18.48
C VAL A 183 -1.81 13.12 19.20
N ASP A 184 -0.63 13.41 19.72
CA ASP A 184 -0.30 14.68 20.40
C ASP A 184 0.10 15.81 19.44
N VAL A 185 -0.03 15.58 18.12
CA VAL A 185 0.35 16.52 17.08
C VAL A 185 -0.83 16.86 16.18
N ALA A 186 -0.73 17.96 15.44
CA ALA A 186 -1.75 18.30 14.46
C ALA A 186 -1.80 17.27 13.33
N PHE A 187 -3.01 16.82 12.98
CA PHE A 187 -3.25 15.91 11.87
C PHE A 187 -4.26 16.47 10.86
N GLY A 188 -4.29 15.89 9.67
CA GLY A 188 -5.20 16.24 8.59
C GLY A 188 -5.41 15.08 7.62
N LEU A 189 -5.90 15.39 6.42
CA LEU A 189 -6.37 14.42 5.44
C LEU A 189 -5.80 14.72 4.06
N PHE A 190 -5.47 13.68 3.30
CA PHE A 190 -5.34 13.78 1.85
C PHE A 190 -6.72 13.53 1.22
N LEU A 191 -7.23 14.51 0.50
CA LEU A 191 -8.60 14.51 0.00
C LEU A 191 -8.63 14.68 -1.52
N SER A 192 -8.97 13.61 -2.25
CA SER A 192 -9.13 13.63 -3.71
C SER A 192 -10.58 13.83 -4.17
N GLY A 193 -11.54 13.77 -3.24
CA GLY A 193 -12.97 13.71 -3.59
C GLY A 193 -13.39 12.38 -4.21
N GLY A 194 -12.53 11.36 -4.20
CA GLY A 194 -12.87 9.97 -4.47
C GLY A 194 -13.53 9.29 -3.27
N LEU A 195 -14.12 8.11 -3.49
CA LEU A 195 -14.85 7.37 -2.45
C LEU A 195 -14.02 7.17 -1.18
N ASP A 196 -12.80 6.65 -1.31
CA ASP A 196 -11.97 6.21 -0.18
C ASP A 196 -11.55 7.39 0.70
N SER A 197 -10.93 8.41 0.08
CA SER A 197 -10.48 9.60 0.82
C SER A 197 -11.64 10.36 1.45
N SER A 198 -12.79 10.45 0.76
CA SER A 198 -13.98 11.10 1.29
C SER A 198 -14.60 10.30 2.43
N LEU A 199 -14.59 8.97 2.35
CA LEU A 199 -15.09 8.10 3.42
C LEU A 199 -14.22 8.19 4.67
N ILE A 200 -12.89 8.14 4.53
CA ILE A 200 -11.99 8.36 5.66
C ILE A 200 -12.21 9.74 6.28
N ALA A 201 -12.39 10.79 5.46
CA ALA A 201 -12.69 12.13 5.97
C ALA A 201 -14.01 12.18 6.75
N ALA A 202 -15.06 11.52 6.25
CA ALA A 202 -16.36 11.44 6.89
C ALA A 202 -16.32 10.70 8.24
N ILE A 203 -15.62 9.55 8.28
CA ILE A 203 -15.42 8.78 9.50
C ILE A 203 -14.58 9.58 10.51
N THR A 204 -13.51 10.25 10.04
CA THR A 204 -12.69 11.12 10.89
C THR A 204 -13.52 12.23 11.52
N ARG A 205 -14.39 12.89 10.76
CA ARG A 205 -15.34 13.87 11.30
C ARG A 205 -16.27 13.27 12.35
N ALA A 206 -16.78 12.06 12.13
CA ALA A 206 -17.66 11.37 13.07
C ALA A 206 -16.95 10.94 14.37
N VAL A 207 -15.67 10.58 14.28
CA VAL A 207 -14.84 10.13 15.42
C VAL A 207 -14.23 11.31 16.19
N ARG A 208 -13.86 12.39 15.48
CA ARG A 208 -13.23 13.61 16.04
C ARG A 208 -14.10 14.86 15.73
N PRO A 209 -15.33 14.98 16.25
CA PRO A 209 -16.29 16.00 15.84
C PRO A 209 -15.85 17.43 16.16
N GLN A 210 -15.01 17.60 17.19
CA GLN A 210 -14.54 18.92 17.64
C GLN A 210 -13.23 19.37 16.95
N THR A 211 -12.59 18.50 16.16
CA THR A 211 -11.32 18.82 15.51
C THR A 211 -11.55 19.68 14.27
N GLN A 212 -10.80 20.77 14.12
CA GLN A 212 -10.76 21.51 12.88
C GLN A 212 -9.94 20.71 11.85
N LEU A 213 -10.65 19.98 10.99
CA LEU A 213 -10.02 19.14 9.99
C LEU A 213 -9.56 19.93 8.78
N ARG A 214 -8.33 19.69 8.33
CA ARG A 214 -7.75 20.20 7.08
C ARG A 214 -7.59 19.07 6.09
N GLY A 215 -8.10 19.28 4.87
CA GLY A 215 -7.96 18.36 3.75
C GLY A 215 -7.07 18.99 2.65
N TYR A 216 -6.00 18.30 2.29
CA TYR A 216 -5.08 18.76 1.24
C TYR A 216 -5.42 18.05 -0.06
N THR A 217 -5.58 18.81 -1.15
CA THR A 217 -5.94 18.28 -2.47
C THR A 217 -5.01 18.78 -3.56
N LEU A 218 -4.63 17.88 -4.46
CA LEU A 218 -3.83 18.20 -5.64
C LEU A 218 -4.69 18.94 -6.69
N ARG A 219 -4.07 19.91 -7.34
CA ARG A 219 -4.66 20.66 -8.44
C ARG A 219 -3.72 20.65 -9.65
N PHE A 220 -4.31 20.52 -10.82
CA PHE A 220 -3.60 20.53 -12.09
C PHE A 220 -4.21 21.57 -13.03
N ALA A 221 -3.40 22.15 -13.91
CA ALA A 221 -3.88 23.08 -14.94
C ALA A 221 -4.71 22.36 -16.02
N ASP A 222 -4.45 21.07 -16.28
CA ASP A 222 -5.24 20.23 -17.18
C ASP A 222 -6.53 19.77 -16.48
N PRO A 223 -7.72 20.23 -16.93
CA PRO A 223 -8.99 19.86 -16.32
C PRO A 223 -9.28 18.34 -16.39
N SER A 224 -8.66 17.61 -17.32
CA SER A 224 -8.85 16.16 -17.46
C SER A 224 -8.20 15.36 -16.34
N CYS A 225 -7.25 15.95 -15.62
CA CYS A 225 -6.53 15.36 -14.49
C CYS A 225 -6.89 16.03 -13.15
N ASP A 226 -7.57 17.19 -13.17
CA ASP A 226 -7.87 17.96 -11.96
C ASP A 226 -9.13 17.47 -11.26
N GLU A 227 -8.96 16.92 -10.08
CA GLU A 227 -10.05 16.43 -9.21
C GLU A 227 -10.48 17.45 -8.14
N GLY A 228 -9.89 18.65 -8.14
CA GLY A 228 -10.10 19.65 -7.07
C GLY A 228 -11.54 20.06 -6.83
N ALA A 229 -12.37 20.14 -7.87
CA ALA A 229 -13.80 20.45 -7.72
C ALA A 229 -14.55 19.36 -6.95
N PHE A 230 -14.15 18.09 -7.08
CA PHE A 230 -14.75 16.99 -6.33
C PHE A 230 -14.28 16.97 -4.88
N ALA A 231 -12.98 17.24 -4.67
CA ALA A 231 -12.42 17.36 -3.33
C ALA A 231 -13.07 18.51 -2.55
N GLN A 232 -13.26 19.67 -3.21
CA GLN A 232 -13.94 20.82 -2.60
C GLN A 232 -15.38 20.48 -2.18
N ARG A 233 -16.15 19.82 -3.05
CA ARG A 233 -17.53 19.41 -2.71
C ARG A 233 -17.58 18.44 -1.53
N ALA A 234 -16.67 17.46 -1.49
CA ALA A 234 -16.59 16.56 -0.35
C ALA A 234 -16.21 17.30 0.94
N ALA A 235 -15.28 18.24 0.85
CA ALA A 235 -14.85 19.07 1.96
C ALA A 235 -15.99 19.96 2.51
N ASP A 236 -16.69 20.65 1.62
CA ASP A 236 -17.82 21.53 1.98
C ASP A 236 -18.89 20.75 2.74
N GLN A 237 -19.21 19.54 2.27
CA GLN A 237 -20.21 18.69 2.91
C GLN A 237 -19.79 18.17 4.27
N LEU A 238 -18.51 17.89 4.45
CA LEU A 238 -17.96 17.33 5.69
C LEU A 238 -17.47 18.40 6.67
N GLY A 239 -17.53 19.67 6.31
CA GLY A 239 -16.99 20.76 7.13
C GLY A 239 -15.46 20.65 7.28
N VAL A 240 -14.76 20.25 6.23
CA VAL A 240 -13.30 20.14 6.16
C VAL A 240 -12.74 21.37 5.43
N ASP A 241 -11.70 21.99 6.00
CA ASP A 241 -11.00 23.10 5.35
C ASP A 241 -10.14 22.55 4.18
N CYS A 242 -10.55 22.83 2.93
CA CYS A 242 -9.92 22.27 1.73
C CYS A 242 -8.78 23.17 1.25
N ILE A 243 -7.55 22.65 1.33
CA ILE A 243 -6.34 23.38 0.95
C ILE A 243 -5.82 22.87 -0.38
N PRO A 244 -5.92 23.67 -1.47
CA PRO A 244 -5.44 23.27 -2.79
C PRO A 244 -3.91 23.37 -2.89
N VAL A 245 -3.31 22.38 -3.54
CA VAL A 245 -1.87 22.31 -3.83
C VAL A 245 -1.66 22.19 -5.34
N TRP A 246 -1.21 23.27 -5.97
CA TRP A 246 -1.00 23.31 -7.40
C TRP A 246 0.31 22.63 -7.80
N VAL A 247 0.24 21.71 -8.74
CA VAL A 247 1.40 21.04 -9.33
C VAL A 247 1.77 21.74 -10.63
N MET A 248 2.95 22.35 -10.65
CA MET A 248 3.47 23.04 -11.82
C MET A 248 4.51 22.18 -12.53
N PRO A 249 4.45 22.01 -13.87
CA PRO A 249 5.40 21.17 -14.61
C PRO A 249 6.87 21.51 -14.36
N GLY A 250 7.19 22.79 -14.17
CA GLY A 250 8.55 23.25 -13.90
C GLY A 250 9.16 22.76 -12.58
N GLN A 251 8.34 22.26 -11.64
CA GLN A 251 8.81 21.72 -10.35
C GLN A 251 9.25 20.26 -10.46
N VAL A 252 8.75 19.52 -11.45
CA VAL A 252 8.89 18.06 -11.55
C VAL A 252 10.34 17.60 -11.61
N PRO A 253 11.24 18.15 -12.46
CA PRO A 253 12.62 17.67 -12.55
C PRO A 253 13.40 17.82 -11.24
N GLN A 254 13.22 18.94 -10.56
CA GLN A 254 13.92 19.23 -9.32
C GLN A 254 13.46 18.30 -8.20
N VAL A 255 12.14 18.17 -8.00
CA VAL A 255 11.56 17.34 -6.94
C VAL A 255 11.86 15.88 -7.18
N LEU A 256 11.76 15.38 -8.43
CA LEU A 256 12.10 14.00 -8.76
C LEU A 256 13.58 13.70 -8.45
N THR A 257 14.49 14.59 -8.83
CA THR A 257 15.92 14.44 -8.53
C THR A 257 16.19 14.40 -7.02
N GLU A 258 15.51 15.26 -6.25
CA GLU A 258 15.60 15.28 -4.77
C GLU A 258 15.13 13.94 -4.19
N LEU A 259 13.97 13.45 -4.61
CA LEU A 259 13.38 12.20 -4.13
C LEU A 259 14.31 11.01 -4.42
N ILE A 260 14.78 10.86 -5.67
CA ILE A 260 15.67 9.74 -6.04
C ILE A 260 16.97 9.75 -5.23
N ARG A 261 17.59 10.91 -5.05
CA ARG A 261 18.83 11.04 -4.28
C ARG A 261 18.62 10.68 -2.81
N ARG A 262 17.49 11.05 -2.26
CA ARG A 262 17.17 10.85 -0.85
C ARG A 262 16.81 9.40 -0.56
N CYS A 263 15.99 8.79 -1.40
CA CYS A 263 15.46 7.45 -1.18
C CYS A 263 16.43 6.35 -1.62
N GLY A 264 17.22 6.59 -2.66
CA GLY A 264 18.10 5.58 -3.27
C GLY A 264 17.35 4.50 -4.07
N GLU A 265 16.03 4.55 -4.11
CA GLU A 265 15.16 3.64 -4.85
C GLU A 265 14.13 4.44 -5.64
N PRO A 266 14.12 4.37 -6.98
CA PRO A 266 13.11 5.05 -7.79
C PRO A 266 11.77 4.29 -7.74
N VAL A 267 10.68 5.06 -7.90
CA VAL A 267 9.33 4.55 -8.12
C VAL A 267 8.84 5.13 -9.45
N LEU A 268 8.45 4.28 -10.41
CA LEU A 268 7.93 4.72 -11.71
C LEU A 268 6.41 5.00 -11.64
N ASP A 269 5.99 5.73 -10.62
CA ASP A 269 4.62 6.22 -10.51
C ASP A 269 4.61 7.74 -10.75
N PRO A 270 3.91 8.23 -11.80
CA PRO A 270 3.82 9.66 -12.08
C PRO A 270 3.29 10.49 -10.90
N ALA A 271 2.50 9.87 -10.02
CA ALA A 271 1.95 10.52 -8.83
C ALA A 271 2.98 10.77 -7.71
N TRP A 272 4.20 10.24 -7.81
CA TRP A 272 5.21 10.37 -6.75
C TRP A 272 5.60 11.83 -6.50
N VAL A 273 5.88 12.59 -7.55
CA VAL A 273 6.21 14.03 -7.43
C VAL A 273 5.02 14.85 -6.93
N PRO A 274 3.80 14.74 -7.48
CA PRO A 274 2.63 15.40 -6.93
C PRO A 274 2.39 15.10 -5.46
N MET A 275 2.52 13.83 -5.04
CA MET A 275 2.37 13.44 -3.64
C MET A 275 3.43 14.07 -2.73
N ALA A 276 4.68 14.22 -3.19
CA ALA A 276 5.73 14.91 -2.44
C ALA A 276 5.43 16.42 -2.28
N LEU A 277 4.89 17.05 -3.32
CA LEU A 277 4.46 18.45 -3.24
C LEU A 277 3.27 18.62 -2.29
N LEU A 278 2.31 17.70 -2.32
CA LEU A 278 1.19 17.65 -1.39
C LEU A 278 1.67 17.51 0.05
N ALA A 279 2.56 16.55 0.30
CA ALA A 279 3.14 16.30 1.61
C ALA A 279 3.95 17.50 2.12
N ARG A 280 4.75 18.13 1.26
CA ARG A 280 5.51 19.35 1.60
C ARG A 280 4.59 20.52 2.03
N ARG A 281 3.46 20.70 1.34
CA ARG A 281 2.49 21.73 1.73
C ARG A 281 1.80 21.38 3.04
N ALA A 282 1.38 20.13 3.21
CA ALA A 282 0.71 19.65 4.42
C ALA A 282 1.62 19.72 5.65
N ALA A 283 2.90 19.39 5.51
CA ALA A 283 3.90 19.41 6.59
C ALA A 283 4.14 20.80 7.20
N ALA A 284 3.73 21.87 6.53
CA ALA A 284 3.74 23.22 7.10
C ALA A 284 2.73 23.41 8.23
N ASP A 285 1.64 22.63 8.21
CA ASP A 285 0.51 22.79 9.13
C ASP A 285 0.30 21.58 10.06
N ILE A 286 0.67 20.38 9.61
CA ILE A 286 0.37 19.09 10.30
C ILE A 286 1.61 18.19 10.33
N ARG A 287 1.55 17.13 11.16
CA ARG A 287 2.60 16.09 11.22
C ARG A 287 2.11 14.72 10.80
N VAL A 288 0.80 14.50 10.82
CA VAL A 288 0.15 13.24 10.42
C VAL A 288 -0.93 13.55 9.38
N ALA A 289 -0.98 12.79 8.30
CA ALA A 289 -2.04 12.86 7.28
C ALA A 289 -2.67 11.49 7.09
N LEU A 290 -4.01 11.41 7.20
CA LEU A 290 -4.71 10.19 6.84
C LEU A 290 -4.94 10.14 5.34
N SER A 291 -4.78 8.93 4.78
CA SER A 291 -5.01 8.62 3.37
C SER A 291 -6.08 7.53 3.21
N GLY A 292 -6.66 7.46 2.01
CA GLY A 292 -7.58 6.40 1.61
C GLY A 292 -6.91 5.19 0.95
N ASP A 293 -5.58 5.09 1.02
CA ASP A 293 -4.83 3.99 0.42
C ASP A 293 -5.20 2.65 1.08
N GLY A 294 -5.16 1.56 0.31
CA GLY A 294 -5.60 0.22 0.72
C GLY A 294 -7.07 -0.09 0.41
N GLY A 295 -7.91 0.95 0.23
CA GLY A 295 -9.34 0.75 -0.06
C GLY A 295 -9.63 0.06 -1.40
N ASP A 296 -8.79 0.28 -2.40
CA ASP A 296 -8.91 -0.38 -3.70
C ASP A 296 -8.52 -1.86 -3.65
N GLU A 297 -7.44 -2.17 -2.98
CA GLU A 297 -6.92 -3.53 -2.83
C GLU A 297 -7.86 -4.40 -2.01
N LEU A 298 -8.34 -3.89 -0.87
CA LEU A 298 -9.17 -4.67 0.05
C LEU A 298 -10.59 -4.88 -0.45
N PHE A 299 -11.19 -3.84 -1.05
CA PHE A 299 -12.60 -3.87 -1.45
C PHE A 299 -12.80 -4.01 -2.96
N GLY A 300 -11.75 -4.32 -3.71
CA GLY A 300 -11.84 -4.60 -5.14
C GLY A 300 -12.12 -3.36 -5.98
N GLY A 301 -11.37 -2.27 -5.81
CA GLY A 301 -11.62 -0.99 -6.48
C GLY A 301 -11.04 -0.87 -7.87
N TYR A 302 -10.06 -1.66 -8.25
CA TYR A 302 -9.43 -1.59 -9.56
C TYR A 302 -10.30 -2.20 -10.65
N PRO A 303 -10.44 -1.53 -11.82
CA PRO A 303 -11.17 -2.10 -12.96
C PRO A 303 -10.67 -3.47 -13.39
N ALA A 304 -9.37 -3.76 -13.18
CA ALA A 304 -8.76 -5.04 -13.49
C ALA A 304 -9.44 -6.23 -12.81
N TYR A 305 -9.94 -6.05 -11.59
CA TYR A 305 -10.67 -7.11 -10.89
C TYR A 305 -12.02 -7.44 -11.56
N GLY A 306 -12.73 -6.42 -12.06
CA GLY A 306 -13.98 -6.62 -12.82
C GLY A 306 -13.72 -7.29 -14.17
N PHE A 307 -12.62 -6.98 -14.83
CA PHE A 307 -12.23 -7.66 -16.07
C PHE A 307 -11.94 -9.14 -15.85
N GLU A 308 -11.30 -9.49 -14.74
CA GLU A 308 -11.03 -10.89 -14.42
C GLU A 308 -12.33 -11.66 -14.11
N GLU A 309 -13.28 -11.06 -13.44
CA GLU A 309 -14.61 -11.67 -13.27
C GLU A 309 -15.31 -11.88 -14.61
N MET A 310 -15.22 -10.92 -15.53
CA MET A 310 -15.71 -11.08 -16.90
C MET A 310 -15.01 -12.23 -17.64
N ALA A 311 -13.68 -12.36 -17.53
CA ALA A 311 -12.93 -13.43 -18.17
C ALA A 311 -13.41 -14.81 -17.73
N ARG A 312 -13.63 -15.01 -16.43
CA ARG A 312 -14.21 -16.25 -15.89
C ARG A 312 -15.58 -16.60 -16.48
N HIS A 313 -16.40 -15.60 -16.79
CA HIS A 313 -17.65 -15.81 -17.49
C HIS A 313 -17.45 -16.14 -18.97
N GLN A 314 -16.46 -15.51 -19.62
CA GLN A 314 -16.11 -15.80 -21.02
C GLN A 314 -15.53 -17.20 -21.22
N GLU A 315 -14.79 -17.74 -20.25
CA GLU A 315 -14.25 -19.10 -20.26
C GLU A 315 -15.37 -20.17 -20.44
N ARG A 316 -16.59 -19.85 -20.03
CA ARG A 316 -17.77 -20.71 -20.22
C ARG A 316 -18.37 -20.63 -21.63
N LEU A 317 -17.93 -19.68 -22.47
CA LEU A 317 -18.38 -19.54 -23.85
C LEU A 317 -17.61 -20.48 -24.79
N ALA A 318 -18.24 -20.87 -25.88
CA ALA A 318 -17.59 -21.64 -26.93
C ALA A 318 -16.35 -20.91 -27.49
N PRO A 319 -15.26 -21.61 -27.83
CA PRO A 319 -14.03 -20.99 -28.33
C PRO A 319 -14.22 -20.02 -29.50
N ALA A 320 -15.12 -20.37 -30.44
CA ALA A 320 -15.47 -19.51 -31.58
C ALA A 320 -16.10 -18.18 -31.18
N MET A 321 -16.91 -18.17 -30.11
CA MET A 321 -17.52 -16.95 -29.58
C MET A 321 -16.48 -16.07 -28.90
N ARG A 322 -15.56 -16.66 -28.15
CA ARG A 322 -14.42 -15.93 -27.51
C ARG A 322 -13.57 -15.23 -28.57
N GLU A 323 -13.23 -15.95 -29.65
CA GLU A 323 -12.44 -15.41 -30.76
C GLU A 323 -13.17 -14.26 -31.46
N LEU A 324 -14.50 -14.40 -31.68
CA LEU A 324 -15.31 -13.32 -32.26
C LEU A 324 -15.29 -12.05 -31.38
N MET A 325 -15.44 -12.22 -30.08
CA MET A 325 -15.38 -11.10 -29.11
C MET A 325 -13.99 -10.44 -29.11
N ARG A 326 -12.92 -11.23 -29.11
CA ARG A 326 -11.54 -10.74 -29.19
C ARG A 326 -11.31 -9.88 -30.44
N ARG A 327 -11.76 -10.35 -31.60
CA ARG A 327 -11.69 -9.60 -32.87
C ARG A 327 -12.50 -8.31 -32.85
N ALA A 328 -13.66 -8.32 -32.23
CA ALA A 328 -14.52 -7.14 -32.12
C ALA A 328 -13.86 -6.07 -31.19
N VAL A 329 -13.34 -6.48 -30.06
CA VAL A 329 -12.66 -5.60 -29.10
C VAL A 329 -11.33 -5.06 -29.68
N GLY A 330 -10.54 -5.89 -30.35
CA GLY A 330 -9.28 -5.48 -30.99
C GLY A 330 -9.43 -4.48 -32.15
N ARG A 331 -10.66 -4.26 -32.65
CA ARG A 331 -10.97 -3.20 -33.63
C ARG A 331 -11.32 -1.86 -33.01
N LEU A 332 -11.48 -1.81 -31.68
CA LEU A 332 -11.74 -0.55 -31.00
C LEU A 332 -10.46 0.31 -30.98
N PRO A 333 -10.54 1.61 -31.24
CA PRO A 333 -9.38 2.46 -31.26
C PRO A 333 -8.77 2.50 -29.83
N ALA A 334 -7.56 1.99 -29.70
CA ALA A 334 -6.74 2.14 -28.50
C ALA A 334 -6.30 3.60 -28.42
N GLY A 335 -7.13 4.46 -27.85
CA GLY A 335 -6.77 5.84 -27.58
C GLY A 335 -5.64 5.91 -26.55
N GLY A 336 -4.64 6.77 -26.78
CA GLY A 336 -3.39 6.86 -26.02
C GLY A 336 -3.44 7.26 -24.55
N LYS A 337 -4.60 7.19 -23.89
CA LYS A 337 -4.77 7.33 -22.43
C LYS A 337 -5.29 5.98 -21.90
N LYS A 338 -4.86 5.57 -20.71
CA LYS A 338 -5.39 4.38 -19.99
C LYS A 338 -6.90 4.55 -19.76
N THR A 339 -7.69 4.31 -20.81
CA THR A 339 -9.14 4.34 -20.74
C THR A 339 -9.64 2.94 -20.43
N PHE A 340 -10.90 2.83 -19.98
CA PHE A 340 -11.57 1.54 -19.82
C PHE A 340 -11.45 0.67 -21.08
N LEU A 341 -11.55 1.28 -22.29
CA LEU A 341 -11.40 0.58 -23.55
C LEU A 341 -9.99 0.03 -23.78
N SER A 342 -8.94 0.80 -23.46
CA SER A 342 -7.55 0.29 -23.59
C SER A 342 -7.30 -0.85 -22.63
N ALA A 343 -7.78 -0.76 -21.38
CA ALA A 343 -7.67 -1.84 -20.42
C ALA A 343 -8.45 -3.09 -20.86
N LEU A 344 -9.64 -2.93 -21.42
CA LEU A 344 -10.43 -4.02 -21.98
C LEU A 344 -9.72 -4.69 -23.18
N VAL A 345 -9.09 -3.91 -24.06
CA VAL A 345 -8.29 -4.43 -25.18
C VAL A 345 -7.11 -5.24 -24.64
N THR A 346 -6.30 -4.65 -23.76
CA THR A 346 -5.15 -5.33 -23.16
C THR A 346 -5.57 -6.62 -22.45
N HIS A 347 -6.66 -6.58 -21.68
CA HIS A 347 -7.17 -7.79 -21.01
C HIS A 347 -7.59 -8.86 -22.00
N THR A 348 -8.26 -8.47 -23.10
CA THR A 348 -8.70 -9.43 -24.13
C THR A 348 -7.52 -10.04 -24.89
N GLU A 349 -6.47 -9.25 -25.13
CA GLU A 349 -5.21 -9.74 -25.74
C GLU A 349 -4.45 -10.68 -24.81
N SER A 350 -4.55 -10.48 -23.50
CA SER A 350 -3.94 -11.32 -22.46
C SER A 350 -4.79 -12.54 -22.10
N ALA A 351 -5.99 -12.67 -22.68
CA ALA A 351 -6.96 -13.73 -22.35
C ALA A 351 -6.50 -15.16 -22.72
N ASP A 352 -5.42 -15.28 -23.51
CA ASP A 352 -4.78 -16.56 -23.83
C ASP A 352 -3.89 -17.08 -22.65
N ALA A 353 -3.65 -16.27 -21.63
CA ALA A 353 -2.97 -16.72 -20.43
C ALA A 353 -3.95 -17.52 -19.56
N ASP A 354 -3.66 -18.79 -19.34
CA ASP A 354 -4.46 -19.68 -18.49
C ASP A 354 -4.47 -19.25 -17.00
N ASP A 355 -3.50 -18.40 -16.60
CA ASP A 355 -3.37 -17.93 -15.22
C ASP A 355 -4.01 -16.54 -15.04
N PRO A 356 -5.04 -16.40 -14.17
CA PRO A 356 -5.64 -15.13 -13.79
C PRO A 356 -4.64 -14.06 -13.35
N LEU A 357 -3.59 -14.44 -12.63
CA LEU A 357 -2.56 -13.51 -12.19
C LEU A 357 -1.72 -12.97 -13.36
N ALA A 358 -1.43 -13.80 -14.35
CA ALA A 358 -0.72 -13.35 -15.55
C ALA A 358 -1.55 -12.32 -16.34
N ARG A 359 -2.88 -12.53 -16.47
CA ARG A 359 -3.80 -11.55 -17.08
C ARG A 359 -3.85 -10.23 -16.30
N HIS A 360 -3.94 -10.32 -14.99
CA HIS A 360 -3.95 -9.15 -14.10
C HIS A 360 -2.67 -8.33 -14.22
N LEU A 361 -1.52 -8.99 -14.23
CA LEU A 361 -0.22 -8.36 -14.38
C LEU A 361 -0.06 -7.67 -15.74
N ALA A 362 -0.58 -8.24 -16.82
CA ALA A 362 -0.55 -7.60 -18.12
C ALA A 362 -1.25 -6.23 -18.14
N LEU A 363 -2.25 -6.02 -17.27
CA LEU A 363 -2.94 -4.73 -17.09
C LEU A 363 -2.15 -3.71 -16.27
N THR A 364 -1.26 -4.18 -15.41
CA THR A 364 -0.51 -3.34 -14.47
C THR A 364 0.95 -3.13 -14.90
N THR A 365 1.40 -3.86 -15.93
CA THR A 365 2.76 -3.78 -16.46
C THR A 365 3.07 -2.40 -17.06
N GLY A 366 4.19 -1.81 -16.64
CA GLY A 366 4.66 -0.51 -17.15
C GLY A 366 5.31 -0.64 -18.54
N LEU A 367 6.09 -1.70 -18.76
CA LEU A 367 6.78 -1.98 -20.04
C LEU A 367 6.19 -3.24 -20.68
N PRO A 368 5.58 -3.15 -21.86
CA PRO A 368 5.03 -4.31 -22.55
C PRO A 368 6.07 -5.42 -22.78
N SER A 369 5.68 -6.68 -22.61
CA SER A 369 6.57 -7.85 -22.76
C SER A 369 7.33 -7.88 -24.10
N ALA A 370 6.66 -7.52 -25.19
CA ALA A 370 7.29 -7.45 -26.51
C ALA A 370 8.44 -6.42 -26.58
N ILE A 371 8.39 -5.34 -25.78
CA ILE A 371 9.48 -4.37 -25.69
C ILE A 371 10.59 -4.94 -24.80
N SER A 372 10.23 -5.58 -23.68
CA SER A 372 11.19 -6.25 -22.78
C SER A 372 12.03 -7.28 -23.54
N GLU A 373 11.39 -8.15 -24.33
CA GLU A 373 12.06 -9.15 -25.16
C GLU A 373 13.03 -8.52 -26.19
N ARG A 374 12.60 -7.45 -26.88
CA ARG A 374 13.44 -6.72 -27.84
C ARG A 374 14.66 -6.05 -27.20
N LEU A 375 14.54 -5.66 -25.95
CA LEU A 375 15.64 -5.09 -25.14
C LEU A 375 16.51 -6.18 -24.50
N GLY A 376 16.17 -7.47 -24.66
CA GLY A 376 16.88 -8.58 -24.03
C GLY A 376 16.67 -8.63 -22.51
N LEU A 377 15.61 -7.99 -22.00
CA LEU A 377 15.26 -8.01 -20.59
C LEU A 377 14.65 -9.37 -20.24
N ARG A 378 15.16 -9.98 -19.19
CA ARG A 378 14.56 -11.20 -18.63
C ARG A 378 13.72 -10.81 -17.42
N SER A 379 12.41 -11.01 -17.52
CA SER A 379 11.54 -10.85 -16.37
C SER A 379 11.99 -11.79 -15.24
N PRO A 380 12.28 -11.29 -14.04
CA PRO A 380 12.36 -12.16 -12.89
C PRO A 380 10.98 -12.79 -12.73
N GLY A 381 10.91 -14.12 -12.69
CA GLY A 381 9.65 -14.84 -12.51
C GLY A 381 8.86 -14.31 -11.32
N LEU A 382 7.56 -14.61 -11.28
CA LEU A 382 6.74 -14.32 -10.11
C LEU A 382 7.29 -15.08 -8.89
N PRO A 383 7.23 -14.53 -7.69
CA PRO A 383 7.58 -15.26 -6.48
C PRO A 383 6.77 -16.56 -6.42
N VAL A 384 7.41 -17.66 -6.05
CA VAL A 384 6.75 -18.98 -5.88
C VAL A 384 5.53 -18.87 -4.94
N GLU A 385 5.59 -17.95 -4.00
CA GLU A 385 4.52 -17.64 -3.05
C GLU A 385 3.28 -17.00 -3.69
N ALA A 386 3.40 -16.41 -4.89
CA ALA A 386 2.27 -15.91 -5.67
C ALA A 386 1.44 -17.04 -6.30
N ALA A 387 1.97 -18.27 -6.33
CA ALA A 387 1.33 -19.49 -6.80
C ALA A 387 0.39 -20.14 -5.77
N GLY A 388 -0.33 -19.34 -4.95
CA GLY A 388 -1.27 -19.84 -3.96
C GLY A 388 -2.37 -20.72 -4.55
N THR A 389 -2.90 -21.62 -3.73
CA THR A 389 -4.04 -22.51 -4.08
C THR A 389 -5.39 -21.78 -4.04
N GLU A 390 -5.41 -20.53 -3.60
CA GLU A 390 -6.61 -19.69 -3.56
C GLU A 390 -6.99 -19.30 -4.99
N GLY A 391 -8.25 -19.45 -5.32
CA GLY A 391 -8.78 -19.05 -6.62
C GLY A 391 -9.25 -17.62 -6.65
N GLY A 392 -9.44 -17.11 -7.86
CA GLY A 392 -10.22 -15.93 -8.14
C GLY A 392 -9.66 -14.61 -7.62
N LEU A 393 -10.57 -13.72 -7.23
CA LEU A 393 -10.31 -12.34 -6.82
C LEU A 393 -9.35 -12.25 -5.61
N THR A 394 -9.50 -13.13 -4.63
CA THR A 394 -8.69 -13.12 -3.39
C THR A 394 -7.19 -13.28 -3.68
N ARG A 395 -6.82 -14.14 -4.65
CA ARG A 395 -5.42 -14.30 -5.08
C ARG A 395 -4.84 -13.03 -5.69
N LEU A 396 -5.62 -12.33 -6.52
CA LEU A 396 -5.22 -11.08 -7.15
C LEU A 396 -5.03 -9.97 -6.10
N GLN A 397 -6.01 -9.81 -5.21
CA GLN A 397 -5.96 -8.82 -4.14
C GLN A 397 -4.78 -9.08 -3.19
N ARG A 398 -4.50 -10.36 -2.86
CA ARG A 398 -3.33 -10.71 -2.05
C ARG A 398 -2.03 -10.31 -2.76
N PHE A 399 -1.92 -10.59 -4.05
CA PHE A 399 -0.75 -10.18 -4.82
C PHE A 399 -0.58 -8.65 -4.80
N ASP A 400 -1.66 -7.92 -5.03
CA ASP A 400 -1.61 -6.46 -5.01
C ASP A 400 -1.25 -5.91 -3.63
N LEU A 401 -1.79 -6.48 -2.54
CA LEU A 401 -1.45 -6.08 -1.17
C LEU A 401 0.01 -6.37 -0.81
N GLU A 402 0.51 -7.57 -1.14
CA GLU A 402 1.86 -7.98 -0.77
C GLU A 402 2.96 -7.34 -1.63
N HIS A 403 2.62 -6.89 -2.84
CA HIS A 403 3.60 -6.38 -3.80
C HIS A 403 3.26 -4.98 -4.32
N GLY A 404 2.16 -4.81 -5.05
CA GLY A 404 1.78 -3.53 -5.65
C GLY A 404 1.55 -2.42 -4.64
N LEU A 405 0.81 -2.72 -3.58
CA LEU A 405 0.60 -1.80 -2.47
C LEU A 405 1.92 -1.56 -1.71
N ALA A 406 2.54 -2.61 -1.19
CA ALA A 406 3.69 -2.49 -0.30
C ALA A 406 4.92 -1.86 -0.98
N GLU A 407 5.24 -2.32 -2.19
CA GLU A 407 6.47 -1.92 -2.88
C GLU A 407 6.27 -0.74 -3.86
N GLY A 408 5.04 -0.49 -4.27
CA GLY A 408 4.67 0.64 -5.12
C GLY A 408 4.03 1.79 -4.34
N LEU A 409 2.79 1.59 -3.87
CA LEU A 409 1.99 2.67 -3.27
C LEU A 409 2.53 3.12 -1.91
N MET A 410 2.82 2.19 -0.99
CA MET A 410 3.31 2.54 0.35
C MET A 410 4.73 3.07 0.28
N THR A 411 5.59 2.50 -0.56
CA THR A 411 6.94 3.06 -0.81
C THR A 411 6.83 4.50 -1.33
N LYS A 412 5.95 4.76 -2.31
CA LYS A 412 5.68 6.11 -2.81
C LYS A 412 5.19 7.05 -1.71
N ALA A 413 4.18 6.63 -0.93
CA ALA A 413 3.57 7.45 0.11
C ALA A 413 4.57 7.78 1.23
N ASP A 414 5.26 6.76 1.76
CA ASP A 414 6.28 6.92 2.80
C ASP A 414 7.39 7.87 2.35
N ARG A 415 7.97 7.63 1.15
CA ARG A 415 9.07 8.48 0.63
C ARG A 415 8.63 9.91 0.40
N ALA A 416 7.45 10.13 -0.17
CA ALA A 416 6.90 11.45 -0.41
C ALA A 416 6.61 12.19 0.91
N GLY A 417 6.02 11.50 1.88
CA GLY A 417 5.70 12.04 3.20
C GLY A 417 6.96 12.34 4.02
N MET A 418 7.81 11.35 4.19
CA MET A 418 9.01 11.46 5.02
C MET A 418 10.07 12.42 4.46
N ALA A 419 10.07 12.67 3.13
CA ALA A 419 10.87 13.74 2.56
C ALA A 419 10.56 15.12 3.16
N SER A 420 9.36 15.29 3.72
CA SER A 420 8.91 16.51 4.39
C SER A 420 8.61 16.32 5.88
N SER A 421 9.01 15.19 6.49
CA SER A 421 8.71 14.84 7.88
C SER A 421 7.20 14.83 8.18
N LEU A 422 6.41 14.34 7.21
CA LEU A 422 4.98 14.11 7.32
C LEU A 422 4.71 12.61 7.33
N GLU A 423 4.10 12.12 8.39
CA GLU A 423 3.68 10.73 8.48
C GLU A 423 2.33 10.53 7.79
N ILE A 424 2.26 9.57 6.86
CA ILE A 424 1.02 9.18 6.20
C ILE A 424 0.53 7.90 6.85
N ARG A 425 -0.74 7.87 7.24
CA ARG A 425 -1.43 6.73 7.88
C ARG A 425 -2.62 6.31 7.05
N CYS A 426 -2.86 4.99 6.98
CA CYS A 426 -3.84 4.39 6.11
C CYS A 426 -4.86 3.55 6.92
N PRO A 427 -5.98 4.13 7.40
CA PRO A 427 -6.93 3.40 8.24
C PRO A 427 -7.52 2.13 7.62
N PHE A 428 -7.58 2.04 6.30
CA PHE A 428 -7.98 0.80 5.63
C PHE A 428 -7.00 -0.34 5.87
N LEU A 429 -5.72 -0.05 6.13
CA LEU A 429 -4.68 -1.05 6.40
C LEU A 429 -4.59 -1.47 7.87
N ASP A 430 -5.49 -0.97 8.73
CA ASP A 430 -5.64 -1.53 10.08
C ASP A 430 -5.97 -3.02 10.00
N ARG A 431 -5.40 -3.80 10.91
CA ARG A 431 -5.54 -5.26 10.92
C ARG A 431 -7.00 -5.72 10.93
N ALA A 432 -7.85 -5.13 11.78
CA ALA A 432 -9.24 -5.54 11.91
C ALA A 432 -10.04 -5.21 10.63
N VAL A 433 -9.73 -4.08 9.97
CA VAL A 433 -10.31 -3.72 8.68
C VAL A 433 -9.90 -4.70 7.58
N MET A 434 -8.62 -5.09 7.54
CA MET A 434 -8.12 -6.07 6.57
C MET A 434 -8.73 -7.47 6.78
N GLU A 435 -8.85 -7.90 8.03
CA GLU A 435 -9.49 -9.19 8.38
C GLU A 435 -10.97 -9.18 8.04
N PHE A 436 -11.69 -8.06 8.30
CA PHE A 436 -13.07 -7.89 7.87
C PHE A 436 -13.22 -7.99 6.35
N ALA A 437 -12.38 -7.25 5.59
CA ALA A 437 -12.42 -7.27 4.12
C ALA A 437 -12.15 -8.66 3.55
N ALA A 438 -11.26 -9.44 4.17
CA ALA A 438 -10.99 -10.83 3.82
C ALA A 438 -12.22 -11.74 4.02
N GLY A 439 -13.05 -11.43 5.03
CA GLY A 439 -14.29 -12.14 5.33
C GLY A 439 -15.43 -11.87 4.34
N LEU A 440 -15.35 -10.80 3.55
CA LEU A 440 -16.40 -10.48 2.58
C LEU A 440 -16.42 -11.47 1.41
N PRO A 441 -17.59 -11.96 1.00
CA PRO A 441 -17.74 -12.73 -0.24
C PRO A 441 -17.25 -11.93 -1.45
N GLU A 442 -16.69 -12.62 -2.47
CA GLU A 442 -16.23 -11.95 -3.70
C GLU A 442 -17.27 -11.02 -4.34
N PRO A 443 -18.59 -11.39 -4.46
CA PRO A 443 -19.61 -10.51 -5.03
C PRO A 443 -19.88 -9.23 -4.22
N GLU A 444 -19.56 -9.21 -2.94
CA GLU A 444 -19.62 -8.00 -2.10
C GLU A 444 -18.43 -7.04 -2.35
N ARG A 445 -17.34 -7.56 -2.86
CA ARG A 445 -16.18 -6.77 -3.28
C ARG A 445 -16.30 -6.34 -4.73
N VAL A 446 -16.51 -7.29 -5.63
CA VAL A 446 -16.66 -7.07 -7.10
C VAL A 446 -17.82 -7.91 -7.61
N HIS A 447 -18.71 -7.29 -8.39
CA HIS A 447 -19.84 -7.97 -9.05
C HIS A 447 -19.96 -7.49 -10.50
N GLY A 448 -19.54 -8.30 -11.44
CA GLY A 448 -19.37 -7.91 -12.84
C GLY A 448 -18.37 -6.77 -12.98
N LEU A 449 -18.78 -5.66 -13.54
CA LEU A 449 -17.97 -4.44 -13.64
C LEU A 449 -18.18 -3.46 -12.47
N GLN A 450 -19.02 -3.82 -11.50
CA GLN A 450 -19.22 -3.02 -10.31
C GLN A 450 -18.13 -3.34 -9.27
N THR A 451 -17.33 -2.36 -8.97
CA THR A 451 -16.25 -2.40 -7.98
C THR A 451 -16.72 -1.82 -6.66
N LYS A 452 -16.07 -2.26 -5.55
CA LYS A 452 -16.32 -1.76 -4.18
C LYS A 452 -17.80 -1.84 -3.77
N VAL A 453 -18.46 -2.94 -4.09
CA VAL A 453 -19.92 -3.11 -3.89
C VAL A 453 -20.29 -2.84 -2.42
N PHE A 454 -19.65 -3.52 -1.49
CA PHE A 454 -19.87 -3.34 -0.05
C PHE A 454 -19.51 -1.91 0.41
N LEU A 455 -18.32 -1.43 0.04
CA LEU A 455 -17.82 -0.14 0.51
C LEU A 455 -18.71 1.01 0.04
N LYS A 456 -19.23 0.95 -1.18
CA LYS A 456 -20.20 1.93 -1.71
C LYS A 456 -21.50 1.90 -0.92
N ARG A 457 -22.04 0.70 -0.63
CA ARG A 457 -23.25 0.56 0.19
C ARG A 457 -23.05 1.13 1.59
N TYR A 458 -21.91 0.88 2.20
CA TYR A 458 -21.57 1.44 3.52
C TYR A 458 -21.41 2.97 3.46
N ALA A 459 -20.71 3.48 2.46
CA ALA A 459 -20.39 4.90 2.32
C ALA A 459 -21.64 5.78 2.16
N LEU A 460 -22.75 5.25 1.63
CA LEU A 460 -24.05 5.97 1.56
C LEU A 460 -24.61 6.38 2.92
N ARG A 461 -24.06 5.86 4.04
CA ARG A 461 -24.41 6.32 5.40
C ARG A 461 -23.79 7.68 5.73
N TYR A 462 -22.72 8.06 5.02
CA TYR A 462 -21.89 9.23 5.34
C TYR A 462 -21.79 10.23 4.18
N LEU A 463 -21.88 9.74 2.94
CA LEU A 463 -21.62 10.51 1.74
C LEU A 463 -22.80 10.46 0.77
N PRO A 464 -23.05 11.51 0.00
CA PRO A 464 -24.11 11.53 -0.98
C PRO A 464 -23.82 10.63 -2.17
N PRO A 465 -24.88 10.21 -2.89
CA PRO A 465 -24.76 9.29 -4.03
C PRO A 465 -23.80 9.75 -5.13
N ASP A 466 -23.69 11.03 -5.40
CA ASP A 466 -22.83 11.59 -6.46
C ASP A 466 -21.34 11.41 -6.16
N ILE A 467 -20.92 11.44 -4.89
CA ILE A 467 -19.56 11.08 -4.48
C ILE A 467 -19.38 9.56 -4.49
N VAL A 468 -20.34 8.81 -3.95
CA VAL A 468 -20.24 7.35 -3.82
C VAL A 468 -20.22 6.63 -5.17
N GLN A 469 -21.05 7.08 -6.11
CA GLN A 469 -21.18 6.47 -7.43
C GLN A 469 -20.19 7.01 -8.45
N ARG A 470 -19.34 7.95 -8.06
CA ARG A 470 -18.32 8.49 -8.93
C ARG A 470 -17.43 7.37 -9.47
N ARG A 471 -17.21 7.38 -10.78
CA ARG A 471 -16.30 6.43 -11.42
C ARG A 471 -14.88 6.65 -10.87
N LYS A 472 -14.21 5.55 -10.51
CA LYS A 472 -12.80 5.58 -10.10
C LYS A 472 -11.95 6.23 -11.20
N GLN A 473 -11.27 7.30 -10.85
CA GLN A 473 -10.15 7.84 -11.59
C GLN A 473 -8.91 7.63 -10.73
N GLY A 474 -7.87 7.01 -11.27
CA GLY A 474 -6.57 7.02 -10.63
C GLY A 474 -6.02 8.44 -10.62
N LEU A 475 -5.07 8.75 -9.76
CA LEU A 475 -4.35 10.02 -9.80
C LEU A 475 -3.62 10.12 -11.15
N MET A 476 -4.27 10.77 -12.10
CA MET A 476 -3.69 11.05 -13.42
C MET A 476 -2.83 12.30 -13.31
N VAL A 477 -1.65 12.22 -13.89
CA VAL A 477 -0.71 13.34 -13.97
C VAL A 477 -0.61 13.74 -15.43
N PRO A 478 -0.76 15.03 -15.79
CA PRO A 478 -0.71 15.49 -17.17
C PRO A 478 0.69 15.36 -17.81
#